data_56efe04d7ebaf26e9b46cd219dd6c307
#
_entry.id   56efe04d7ebaf26e9b46cd219dd6c307
#
_cell.length_a   1.000
_cell.length_b   1.000
_cell.length_c   1.000
_cell.angle_alpha   90.00
_cell.angle_beta   90.00
_cell.angle_gamma   90.00
#
_symmetry.space_group_name_H-M   'P 1'
#
loop_
_entity.id
_entity.type
_entity.pdbx_description
1 polymer ?
#
loop_
_entity_poly.entity_id
_entity_poly.type
_entity_poly.pdbx_seq_one_letter_code
_entity_poly.pdbx_strand_id
1 'polypeptide(L)'
;MKPRIYSPTETDFSTNGLGILKDCTRCEIYEVANGKYELELDYPLGTRFDEYFENDYQIKAKPNDQEEYHIFFIDDKDIDTFLNTVTIYAQSRTNRLGRRVVTLVEVDSKTGQEAISIIETKMDKKSDIRLYSDITAVSSTIFEARNVLNCIAGEQGSLLQYWGGEIKREPFKLSLLKRRGRNNVGTIRYGKDMSGLKVKLDWTGIKTRIIPYADPQSEVGTTNRIYGSPVDSAYINNYPDVYTEHVQFTEEQGVKDIKSLNKIAKNYFKTINPGCDKPKVSITVEFDKLTDSEEAKEFAKIRNYGLFDTFK
;
A
#
# COMPACT_ATOMS: atom_id res chain seq x y z
N MET A 1 19.52 -6.84 -13.57
CA MET A 1 19.96 -8.14 -12.97
C MET A 1 19.00 -9.21 -13.47
N LYS A 2 19.46 -10.40 -13.90
CA LYS A 2 18.55 -11.51 -14.22
C LYS A 2 17.96 -12.09 -12.95
N PRO A 3 16.66 -12.50 -12.94
CA PRO A 3 16.03 -13.11 -11.77
C PRO A 3 16.75 -14.41 -11.35
N ARG A 4 16.66 -14.73 -10.05
CA ARG A 4 17.21 -15.95 -9.47
C ARG A 4 16.18 -16.62 -8.60
N ILE A 5 16.14 -17.96 -8.61
CA ILE A 5 15.23 -18.74 -7.81
C ILE A 5 15.91 -19.39 -6.61
N TYR A 6 15.20 -19.42 -5.48
CA TYR A 6 15.69 -19.94 -4.21
C TYR A 6 14.64 -20.84 -3.54
N SER A 7 15.10 -21.68 -2.62
CA SER A 7 14.20 -22.53 -1.85
C SER A 7 13.23 -21.72 -0.96
N PRO A 8 12.12 -22.30 -0.53
CA PRO A 8 11.14 -21.65 0.35
C PRO A 8 11.72 -21.18 1.69
N THR A 9 12.75 -21.87 2.19
CA THR A 9 13.39 -21.63 3.50
C THR A 9 14.66 -20.82 3.42
N GLU A 10 15.07 -20.38 2.22
CA GLU A 10 16.30 -19.61 2.05
C GLU A 10 16.23 -18.24 2.74
N THR A 11 17.33 -17.90 3.37
CA THR A 11 17.52 -16.62 4.06
C THR A 11 18.76 -15.87 3.59
N ASP A 12 19.70 -16.56 2.90
CA ASP A 12 20.89 -15.95 2.31
C ASP A 12 20.75 -15.80 0.79
N PHE A 13 20.50 -14.59 0.36
CA PHE A 13 20.34 -14.23 -1.05
C PHE A 13 21.62 -13.67 -1.68
N SER A 14 22.79 -13.89 -1.08
CA SER A 14 24.10 -13.50 -1.64
C SER A 14 24.53 -14.43 -2.78
N THR A 15 24.07 -15.67 -2.77
CA THR A 15 24.38 -16.72 -3.77
C THR A 15 23.49 -16.64 -5.01
N ASN A 16 23.69 -17.58 -5.94
CA ASN A 16 22.78 -17.75 -7.08
C ASN A 16 21.57 -18.63 -6.76
N GLY A 17 21.43 -19.12 -5.53
CA GLY A 17 20.36 -20.02 -5.11
C GLY A 17 20.32 -21.31 -5.92
N LEU A 18 19.12 -21.78 -6.27
CA LEU A 18 18.89 -22.95 -7.14
C LEU A 18 19.28 -22.67 -8.59
N GLY A 19 19.31 -21.40 -8.98
CA GLY A 19 19.81 -20.98 -10.28
C GLY A 19 19.35 -19.62 -10.76
N ILE A 20 19.99 -19.20 -11.86
CA ILE A 20 19.65 -17.96 -12.57
C ILE A 20 18.64 -18.28 -13.65
N LEU A 21 17.51 -17.59 -13.64
CA LEU A 21 16.44 -17.70 -14.63
C LEU A 21 16.82 -16.92 -15.90
N LYS A 22 17.84 -17.44 -16.64
CA LYS A 22 18.45 -16.76 -17.76
C LYS A 22 17.53 -16.66 -19.00
N ASP A 23 16.63 -17.62 -19.15
CA ASP A 23 15.72 -17.78 -20.28
C ASP A 23 14.35 -17.14 -20.03
N CYS A 24 14.24 -16.35 -18.95
CA CYS A 24 13.06 -15.55 -18.65
C CYS A 24 12.76 -14.59 -19.81
N THR A 25 11.56 -14.68 -20.35
CA THR A 25 11.09 -13.87 -21.49
C THR A 25 10.46 -12.56 -21.07
N ARG A 26 9.81 -12.56 -19.87
CA ARG A 26 9.24 -11.38 -19.22
C ARG A 26 9.49 -11.45 -17.73
N CYS A 27 9.84 -10.32 -17.12
CA CYS A 27 9.91 -10.18 -15.68
C CYS A 27 9.55 -8.74 -15.32
N GLU A 28 8.34 -8.55 -14.88
CA GLU A 28 7.77 -7.25 -14.55
C GLU A 28 7.45 -7.19 -13.06
N ILE A 29 7.72 -6.04 -12.47
CA ILE A 29 7.48 -5.79 -11.04
C ILE A 29 6.57 -4.58 -10.93
N TYR A 30 5.46 -4.77 -10.23
CA TYR A 30 4.41 -3.77 -10.04
C TYR A 30 4.39 -3.33 -8.59
N GLU A 31 4.65 -2.07 -8.33
CA GLU A 31 4.50 -1.46 -7.01
C GLU A 31 3.43 -0.37 -7.06
N VAL A 32 2.44 -0.49 -6.18
CA VAL A 32 1.38 0.50 -6.00
C VAL A 32 1.59 1.22 -4.67
N ALA A 33 1.41 2.54 -4.67
CA ALA A 33 1.53 3.36 -3.47
C ALA A 33 0.64 2.82 -2.34
N ASN A 34 1.26 2.49 -1.20
CA ASN A 34 0.61 1.88 -0.04
C ASN A 34 -0.16 0.58 -0.31
N GLY A 35 0.04 -0.03 -1.47
CA GLY A 35 -0.72 -1.18 -1.97
C GLY A 35 0.14 -2.39 -2.27
N LYS A 36 -0.16 -3.01 -3.40
CA LYS A 36 0.50 -4.22 -3.91
C LYS A 36 1.96 -4.01 -4.26
N TYR A 37 2.76 -5.06 -4.08
CA TYR A 37 4.12 -5.16 -4.58
C TYR A 37 4.33 -6.59 -5.03
N GLU A 38 4.23 -6.81 -6.34
CA GLU A 38 4.09 -8.11 -6.99
C GLU A 38 5.08 -8.22 -8.16
N LEU A 39 5.45 -9.46 -8.48
CA LEU A 39 6.28 -9.81 -9.63
C LEU A 39 5.51 -10.77 -10.52
N GLU A 40 5.56 -10.53 -11.82
CA GLU A 40 5.07 -11.41 -12.87
C GLU A 40 6.22 -11.82 -13.78
N LEU A 41 6.41 -13.14 -13.98
CA LEU A 41 7.54 -13.70 -14.71
C LEU A 41 7.10 -14.81 -15.64
N ASP A 42 7.47 -14.70 -16.93
CA ASP A 42 7.25 -15.75 -17.92
C ASP A 42 8.53 -16.55 -18.17
N TYR A 43 8.39 -17.88 -18.16
CA TYR A 43 9.50 -18.79 -18.37
C TYR A 43 9.10 -19.95 -19.28
N PRO A 44 10.00 -20.45 -20.16
CA PRO A 44 9.73 -21.64 -21.00
C PRO A 44 9.52 -22.88 -20.17
N LEU A 45 8.54 -23.72 -20.55
CA LEU A 45 8.32 -25.05 -19.99
C LEU A 45 9.37 -26.06 -20.43
N GLY A 46 9.48 -27.20 -19.76
CA GLY A 46 10.40 -28.29 -20.06
C GLY A 46 11.82 -28.01 -19.58
N THR A 47 11.99 -27.12 -18.63
CA THR A 47 13.29 -26.76 -18.08
C THR A 47 13.54 -27.42 -16.73
N ARG A 48 14.79 -27.42 -16.29
CA ARG A 48 15.16 -27.89 -14.94
C ARG A 48 14.55 -27.08 -13.80
N PHE A 49 13.95 -25.94 -14.11
CA PHE A 49 13.37 -25.05 -13.10
C PHE A 49 11.89 -25.33 -12.86
N ASP A 50 11.22 -26.13 -13.68
CA ASP A 50 9.80 -26.40 -13.58
C ASP A 50 9.42 -26.98 -12.19
N GLU A 51 10.31 -27.80 -11.61
CA GLU A 51 10.14 -28.36 -10.26
C GLU A 51 10.23 -27.32 -9.12
N TYR A 52 10.81 -26.13 -9.42
CA TYR A 52 10.96 -25.06 -8.43
C TYR A 52 9.93 -23.93 -8.60
N PHE A 53 9.10 -23.97 -9.65
CA PHE A 53 8.00 -23.03 -9.80
C PHE A 53 6.78 -23.48 -9.01
N GLU A 54 6.97 -23.57 -7.69
CA GLU A 54 5.97 -24.03 -6.73
C GLU A 54 5.77 -22.99 -5.62
N ASN A 55 4.67 -23.14 -4.87
CA ASN A 55 4.32 -22.21 -3.80
C ASN A 55 5.47 -22.00 -2.81
N ASP A 56 5.65 -20.75 -2.38
CA ASP A 56 6.67 -20.29 -1.43
C ASP A 56 8.13 -20.33 -1.93
N TYR A 57 8.45 -20.93 -3.08
CA TYR A 57 9.77 -20.67 -3.67
C TYR A 57 9.99 -19.18 -3.88
N GLN A 58 11.24 -18.74 -3.78
CA GLN A 58 11.53 -17.31 -3.72
C GLN A 58 12.28 -16.85 -4.96
N ILE A 59 11.89 -15.69 -5.47
CA ILE A 59 12.51 -15.06 -6.63
C ILE A 59 13.19 -13.77 -6.18
N LYS A 60 14.50 -13.69 -6.40
CA LYS A 60 15.26 -12.45 -6.26
C LYS A 60 15.30 -11.73 -7.60
N ALA A 61 14.77 -10.52 -7.65
CA ALA A 61 14.76 -9.69 -8.86
C ALA A 61 15.09 -8.22 -8.52
N LYS A 62 15.52 -7.46 -9.53
CA LYS A 62 15.78 -6.03 -9.39
C LYS A 62 14.54 -5.24 -9.83
N PRO A 63 13.87 -4.51 -8.92
CA PRO A 63 12.64 -3.82 -9.25
C PRO A 63 12.84 -2.57 -10.11
N ASN A 64 13.89 -1.80 -9.80
CA ASN A 64 14.19 -0.54 -10.47
C ASN A 64 15.70 -0.20 -10.33
N ASP A 65 16.12 0.98 -10.79
CA ASP A 65 17.53 1.39 -10.71
C ASP A 65 17.96 1.91 -9.33
N GLN A 66 17.00 2.19 -8.44
CA GLN A 66 17.27 2.69 -7.08
C GLN A 66 17.45 1.56 -6.06
N GLU A 67 16.85 0.40 -6.31
CA GLU A 67 16.90 -0.76 -5.44
C GLU A 67 17.86 -1.80 -6.00
N GLU A 68 18.73 -2.34 -5.16
CA GLU A 68 19.66 -3.38 -5.56
C GLU A 68 18.92 -4.66 -5.93
N TYR A 69 17.99 -5.09 -5.07
CA TYR A 69 17.11 -6.24 -5.31
C TYR A 69 15.92 -6.24 -4.36
N HIS A 70 14.90 -7.02 -4.71
CA HIS A 70 13.81 -7.40 -3.83
C HIS A 70 13.56 -8.90 -3.88
N ILE A 71 12.89 -9.46 -2.86
CA ILE A 71 12.56 -10.88 -2.77
C ILE A 71 11.04 -11.02 -2.84
N PHE A 72 10.61 -11.89 -3.74
CA PHE A 72 9.22 -12.27 -3.93
C PHE A 72 9.07 -13.76 -3.63
N PHE A 73 7.93 -14.19 -3.11
CA PHE A 73 7.58 -15.60 -2.99
C PHE A 73 6.46 -15.93 -3.96
N ILE A 74 6.56 -17.10 -4.59
CA ILE A 74 5.57 -17.60 -5.55
C ILE A 74 4.31 -17.97 -4.79
N ASP A 75 3.16 -17.49 -5.25
CA ASP A 75 1.84 -17.80 -4.69
C ASP A 75 0.85 -18.31 -5.74
N ASP A 76 1.12 -18.08 -7.04
CA ASP A 76 0.30 -18.59 -8.12
C ASP A 76 1.12 -18.82 -9.38
N LYS A 77 0.64 -19.70 -10.28
CA LYS A 77 1.22 -19.94 -11.60
C LYS A 77 0.17 -20.36 -12.62
N ASP A 78 0.33 -19.88 -13.84
CA ASP A 78 -0.42 -20.33 -15.02
C ASP A 78 0.49 -21.11 -15.97
N ILE A 79 0.01 -22.25 -16.48
CA ILE A 79 0.73 -23.08 -17.44
C ILE A 79 0.00 -23.04 -18.77
N ASP A 80 0.64 -22.48 -19.79
CA ASP A 80 0.17 -22.51 -21.16
C ASP A 80 0.99 -23.51 -22.00
N THR A 81 0.42 -24.68 -22.23
CA THR A 81 1.05 -25.75 -23.02
C THR A 81 1.06 -25.45 -24.52
N PHE A 82 0.19 -24.55 -25.00
CA PHE A 82 0.17 -24.15 -26.41
C PHE A 82 1.31 -23.17 -26.69
N LEU A 83 1.55 -22.20 -25.82
CA LEU A 83 2.66 -21.27 -25.91
C LEU A 83 3.97 -21.84 -25.35
N ASN A 84 3.93 -23.03 -24.76
CA ASN A 84 5.06 -23.67 -24.05
C ASN A 84 5.69 -22.76 -22.98
N THR A 85 4.85 -22.10 -22.19
CA THR A 85 5.26 -21.08 -21.20
C THR A 85 4.56 -21.31 -19.87
N VAL A 86 5.26 -21.05 -18.78
CA VAL A 86 4.68 -20.86 -17.45
C VAL A 86 4.79 -19.39 -17.05
N THR A 87 3.68 -18.82 -16.62
CA THR A 87 3.63 -17.48 -16.00
C THR A 87 3.57 -17.67 -14.48
N ILE A 88 4.52 -17.05 -13.80
CA ILE A 88 4.67 -17.09 -12.35
C ILE A 88 4.20 -15.76 -11.77
N TYR A 89 3.31 -15.84 -10.77
CA TYR A 89 2.89 -14.71 -9.96
C TYR A 89 3.51 -14.83 -8.58
N ALA A 90 4.16 -13.76 -8.13
CA ALA A 90 4.87 -13.77 -6.86
C ALA A 90 4.66 -12.46 -6.12
N GLN A 91 4.46 -12.54 -4.82
CA GLN A 91 4.24 -11.42 -3.93
C GLN A 91 5.51 -11.03 -3.17
N SER A 92 5.63 -9.75 -2.82
CA SER A 92 6.71 -9.29 -1.95
C SER A 92 6.82 -10.15 -0.69
N ARG A 93 8.04 -10.52 -0.31
CA ARG A 93 8.31 -11.26 0.93
C ARG A 93 7.64 -10.64 2.16
N THR A 94 7.48 -9.32 2.20
CA THR A 94 6.82 -8.62 3.31
C THR A 94 5.36 -9.02 3.47
N ASN A 95 4.69 -9.54 2.42
CA ASN A 95 3.32 -10.03 2.51
C ASN A 95 3.18 -11.31 3.36
N ARG A 96 4.30 -11.99 3.69
CA ARG A 96 4.29 -13.09 4.69
C ARG A 96 3.84 -12.64 6.09
N LEU A 97 3.87 -11.33 6.38
CA LEU A 97 3.25 -10.78 7.59
C LEU A 97 1.73 -11.01 7.64
N GLY A 98 1.07 -11.20 6.49
CA GLY A 98 -0.33 -11.64 6.43
C GLY A 98 -0.59 -13.04 6.98
N ARG A 99 0.47 -13.85 7.18
CA ARG A 99 0.42 -15.17 7.79
C ARG A 99 0.70 -15.14 9.31
N ARG A 100 0.85 -13.97 9.88
CA ARG A 100 0.98 -13.73 11.32
C ARG A 100 -0.27 -13.06 11.82
N VAL A 101 -0.71 -13.45 13.00
CA VAL A 101 -1.97 -12.95 13.56
C VAL A 101 -1.77 -12.39 14.95
N VAL A 102 -2.64 -11.46 15.30
CA VAL A 102 -2.81 -10.97 16.68
C VAL A 102 -4.24 -11.25 17.12
N THR A 103 -4.42 -11.62 18.38
CA THR A 103 -5.75 -11.86 18.94
C THR A 103 -6.39 -10.56 19.40
N LEU A 104 -5.70 -9.82 20.26
CA LEU A 104 -6.12 -8.51 20.76
C LEU A 104 -4.90 -7.63 20.97
N VAL A 105 -4.91 -6.46 20.36
CA VAL A 105 -3.90 -5.41 20.52
C VAL A 105 -4.60 -4.09 20.78
N GLU A 106 -4.38 -3.52 21.94
CA GLU A 106 -4.85 -2.19 22.30
C GLU A 106 -3.68 -1.21 22.20
N VAL A 107 -3.87 -0.18 21.41
CA VAL A 107 -2.91 0.92 21.23
C VAL A 107 -3.60 2.20 21.65
N ASP A 108 -3.13 2.80 22.73
CA ASP A 108 -3.68 4.06 23.23
C ASP A 108 -2.60 5.13 23.30
N SER A 109 -2.83 6.23 22.57
CA SER A 109 -1.96 7.42 22.54
C SER A 109 -0.48 7.10 22.32
N LYS A 110 -0.19 6.27 21.29
CA LYS A 110 1.15 5.81 20.92
C LYS A 110 1.63 6.38 19.60
N THR A 111 2.94 6.55 19.47
CA THR A 111 3.61 6.84 18.20
C THR A 111 3.56 5.63 17.26
N GLY A 112 3.84 5.83 15.98
CA GLY A 112 3.85 4.73 15.01
C GLY A 112 4.80 3.59 15.38
N GLN A 113 6.01 3.91 15.89
CA GLN A 113 6.97 2.90 16.32
C GLN A 113 6.54 2.15 17.60
N GLU A 114 5.97 2.85 18.57
CA GLU A 114 5.45 2.20 19.78
C GLU A 114 4.28 1.26 19.46
N ALA A 115 3.37 1.68 18.57
CA ALA A 115 2.27 0.86 18.09
C ALA A 115 2.78 -0.42 17.40
N ILE A 116 3.77 -0.30 16.50
CA ILE A 116 4.44 -1.45 15.87
C ILE A 116 5.04 -2.38 16.93
N SER A 117 5.75 -1.85 17.92
CA SER A 117 6.37 -2.66 18.98
C SER A 117 5.34 -3.45 19.79
N ILE A 118 4.17 -2.87 20.05
CA ILE A 118 3.06 -3.57 20.70
C ILE A 118 2.56 -4.73 19.81
N ILE A 119 2.35 -4.49 18.50
CA ILE A 119 1.94 -5.53 17.55
C ILE A 119 2.96 -6.67 17.54
N GLU A 120 4.27 -6.36 17.45
CA GLU A 120 5.34 -7.38 17.46
C GLU A 120 5.34 -8.25 18.72
N THR A 121 5.03 -7.67 19.89
CA THR A 121 4.97 -8.43 21.15
C THR A 121 3.74 -9.34 21.27
N LYS A 122 2.66 -9.02 20.54
CA LYS A 122 1.39 -9.75 20.56
C LYS A 122 1.21 -10.70 19.37
N MET A 123 2.17 -10.74 18.48
CA MET A 123 2.18 -11.62 17.29
C MET A 123 2.27 -13.10 17.73
N ASP A 124 1.46 -13.96 17.10
CA ASP A 124 1.42 -15.41 17.38
C ASP A 124 2.78 -16.10 17.21
N LYS A 125 3.57 -15.66 16.27
CA LYS A 125 4.92 -16.16 15.98
C LYS A 125 5.80 -15.04 15.46
N LYS A 126 7.03 -14.95 15.95
CA LYS A 126 8.03 -13.99 15.48
C LYS A 126 8.23 -14.09 13.96
N SER A 127 8.25 -12.95 13.30
CA SER A 127 8.57 -12.83 11.87
C SER A 127 10.06 -12.57 11.67
N ASP A 128 10.57 -12.99 10.53
CA ASP A 128 11.90 -12.61 10.01
C ASP A 128 11.88 -11.25 9.30
N ILE A 129 10.70 -10.65 9.15
CA ILE A 129 10.51 -9.32 8.57
C ILE A 129 10.51 -8.31 9.71
N ARG A 130 11.46 -7.40 9.66
CA ARG A 130 11.59 -6.29 10.62
C ARG A 130 10.52 -5.23 10.36
N LEU A 131 9.84 -4.78 11.39
CA LEU A 131 8.89 -3.68 11.31
C LEU A 131 9.54 -2.38 11.80
N TYR A 132 9.14 -1.25 11.18
CA TYR A 132 9.68 0.06 11.55
C TYR A 132 8.72 1.19 11.22
N SER A 133 8.73 2.25 12.04
CA SER A 133 8.07 3.52 11.72
C SER A 133 8.88 4.70 12.27
N ASP A 134 8.88 5.81 11.54
CA ASP A 134 9.44 7.11 11.96
C ASP A 134 8.34 8.13 12.31
N ILE A 135 7.07 7.70 12.35
CA ILE A 135 5.93 8.58 12.63
C ILE A 135 5.86 8.88 14.11
N THR A 136 6.02 10.15 14.46
CA THR A 136 5.97 10.67 15.84
C THR A 136 4.58 11.14 16.25
N ALA A 137 3.65 11.29 15.31
CA ALA A 137 2.25 11.56 15.63
C ALA A 137 1.70 10.42 16.50
N VAL A 138 0.85 10.77 17.47
CA VAL A 138 0.22 9.81 18.37
C VAL A 138 -1.22 9.57 17.94
N SER A 139 -1.66 8.30 18.03
CA SER A 139 -3.04 7.89 17.77
C SER A 139 -3.39 6.67 18.60
N SER A 140 -4.64 6.22 18.51
CA SER A 140 -5.17 5.07 19.23
C SER A 140 -5.96 4.18 18.28
N THR A 141 -5.87 2.86 18.50
CA THR A 141 -6.66 1.86 17.75
C THR A 141 -6.71 0.55 18.54
N ILE A 142 -7.64 -0.31 18.18
CA ILE A 142 -7.75 -1.67 18.68
C ILE A 142 -7.74 -2.63 17.51
N PHE A 143 -6.93 -3.67 17.58
CA PHE A 143 -6.94 -4.77 16.63
C PHE A 143 -7.43 -6.02 17.31
N GLU A 144 -8.46 -6.62 16.75
CA GLU A 144 -9.03 -7.86 17.21
C GLU A 144 -9.08 -8.88 16.07
N ALA A 145 -8.61 -10.13 16.34
CA ALA A 145 -8.61 -11.25 15.41
C ALA A 145 -8.10 -10.87 14.00
N ARG A 146 -6.94 -10.22 13.90
CA ARG A 146 -6.45 -9.62 12.65
C ARG A 146 -5.05 -10.11 12.29
N ASN A 147 -4.76 -10.22 11.01
CA ASN A 147 -3.38 -10.47 10.57
C ASN A 147 -2.52 -9.20 10.65
N VAL A 148 -1.21 -9.40 10.86
CA VAL A 148 -0.27 -8.30 11.14
C VAL A 148 -0.13 -7.35 9.95
N LEU A 149 -0.17 -7.83 8.71
CA LEU A 149 -0.10 -6.96 7.53
C LEU A 149 -1.30 -6.00 7.50
N ASN A 150 -2.51 -6.49 7.80
CA ASN A 150 -3.72 -5.68 7.87
C ASN A 150 -3.74 -4.73 9.08
N CYS A 151 -3.05 -5.06 10.18
CA CYS A 151 -2.86 -4.10 11.27
C CYS A 151 -2.04 -2.89 10.81
N ILE A 152 -1.06 -3.10 9.94
CA ILE A 152 -0.15 -2.03 9.48
C ILE A 152 -0.72 -1.30 8.25
N ALA A 153 -1.13 -2.04 7.22
CA ALA A 153 -1.44 -1.53 5.88
C ALA A 153 -2.85 -1.89 5.38
N GLY A 154 -3.74 -2.36 6.26
CA GLY A 154 -5.14 -2.65 5.91
C GLY A 154 -5.96 -1.40 5.64
N GLU A 155 -7.14 -1.58 5.02
CA GLU A 155 -8.01 -0.46 4.65
C GLU A 155 -8.72 0.18 5.83
N GLN A 156 -9.18 -0.63 6.80
CA GLN A 156 -9.92 -0.13 7.97
C GLN A 156 -9.15 -0.36 9.26
N GLY A 157 -9.07 0.68 10.09
CA GLY A 157 -8.50 0.60 11.43
C GLY A 157 -7.00 0.36 11.48
N SER A 158 -6.29 0.37 10.35
CA SER A 158 -4.84 0.11 10.30
C SER A 158 -4.00 1.28 10.81
N LEU A 159 -2.73 1.00 11.09
CA LEU A 159 -1.77 2.06 11.41
C LEU A 159 -1.70 3.08 10.28
N LEU A 160 -1.68 2.63 9.03
CA LEU A 160 -1.66 3.52 7.85
C LEU A 160 -2.86 4.47 7.84
N GLN A 161 -4.05 4.00 8.19
CA GLN A 161 -5.25 4.83 8.23
C GLN A 161 -5.21 5.88 9.33
N TYR A 162 -4.78 5.52 10.55
CA TYR A 162 -4.87 6.41 11.71
C TYR A 162 -3.63 7.29 11.92
N TRP A 163 -2.44 6.80 11.58
CA TRP A 163 -1.19 7.56 11.68
C TRP A 163 -0.81 8.21 10.36
N GLY A 164 -1.41 7.76 9.25
CA GLY A 164 -0.99 8.16 7.91
C GLY A 164 0.34 7.58 7.51
N GLY A 165 0.94 8.14 6.47
CA GLY A 165 2.28 7.78 6.04
C GLY A 165 2.35 7.02 4.74
N GLU A 166 3.55 6.52 4.44
CA GLU A 166 3.90 5.86 3.20
C GLU A 166 4.63 4.55 3.49
N ILE A 167 4.13 3.45 2.89
CA ILE A 167 4.72 2.11 3.04
C ILE A 167 5.97 1.98 2.19
N LYS A 168 7.07 1.52 2.80
CA LYS A 168 8.27 1.07 2.11
C LYS A 168 8.51 -0.40 2.40
N ARG A 169 8.66 -1.18 1.33
CA ARG A 169 8.98 -2.61 1.40
C ARG A 169 10.43 -2.84 0.98
N GLU A 170 11.18 -3.49 1.84
CA GLU A 170 12.54 -3.96 1.60
C GLU A 170 12.56 -5.49 1.79
N PRO A 171 13.56 -6.24 1.30
CA PRO A 171 13.53 -7.72 1.32
C PRO A 171 13.18 -8.34 2.69
N PHE A 172 13.64 -7.71 3.79
CA PHE A 172 13.44 -8.19 5.17
C PHE A 172 12.87 -7.13 6.10
N LYS A 173 12.27 -6.05 5.53
CA LYS A 173 11.77 -4.95 6.36
C LYS A 173 10.53 -4.34 5.71
N LEU A 174 9.52 -4.09 6.54
CA LEU A 174 8.35 -3.28 6.21
C LEU A 174 8.38 -2.01 7.07
N SER A 175 8.39 -0.87 6.43
CA SER A 175 8.41 0.43 7.11
C SER A 175 7.14 1.21 6.82
N LEU A 176 6.54 1.78 7.86
CA LEU A 176 5.52 2.82 7.75
C LEU A 176 6.20 4.17 8.04
N LEU A 177 6.50 4.92 7.00
CA LEU A 177 7.27 6.16 7.08
C LEU A 177 6.34 7.37 7.00
N LYS A 178 6.69 8.44 7.73
CA LYS A 178 6.03 9.74 7.54
C LYS A 178 6.12 10.19 6.08
N ARG A 179 7.25 9.90 5.44
CA ARG A 179 7.50 10.15 4.02
C ARG A 179 8.58 9.21 3.48
N ARG A 180 8.28 8.53 2.38
CA ARG A 180 9.22 7.68 1.63
C ARG A 180 9.87 8.45 0.49
N GLY A 181 9.07 9.20 -0.23
CA GLY A 181 9.50 9.93 -1.43
C GLY A 181 10.29 11.20 -1.14
N ARG A 182 11.05 11.64 -2.13
CA ARG A 182 11.84 12.88 -2.10
C ARG A 182 11.01 14.04 -2.64
N ASN A 183 11.28 15.25 -2.17
CA ASN A 183 10.63 16.46 -2.66
C ASN A 183 11.35 17.03 -3.86
N ASN A 184 10.59 17.47 -4.87
CA ASN A 184 11.09 18.26 -5.99
C ASN A 184 12.30 17.60 -6.67
N VAL A 185 12.19 16.28 -6.97
CA VAL A 185 13.27 15.50 -7.59
C VAL A 185 13.59 15.96 -9.01
N GLY A 186 12.70 16.70 -9.64
CA GLY A 186 12.87 17.29 -10.94
C GLY A 186 11.80 18.34 -11.23
N THR A 187 11.95 19.04 -12.36
CA THR A 187 10.95 19.95 -12.88
C THR A 187 10.45 19.42 -14.21
N ILE A 188 9.12 19.30 -14.33
CA ILE A 188 8.47 18.86 -15.56
C ILE A 188 7.88 20.10 -16.25
N ARG A 189 8.29 20.37 -17.49
CA ARG A 189 7.83 21.53 -18.26
C ARG A 189 7.06 21.07 -19.49
N TYR A 190 5.85 21.63 -19.63
CA TYR A 190 5.08 21.45 -20.87
C TYR A 190 5.84 21.99 -22.08
N GLY A 191 5.85 21.22 -23.17
CA GLY A 191 6.49 21.59 -24.43
C GLY A 191 8.01 21.39 -24.48
N LYS A 192 8.65 20.93 -23.39
CA LYS A 192 10.08 20.59 -23.37
C LYS A 192 10.33 19.13 -23.03
N ASP A 193 9.72 18.65 -21.96
CA ASP A 193 10.02 17.35 -21.34
C ASP A 193 8.85 16.37 -21.45
N MET A 194 7.67 16.85 -21.88
CA MET A 194 6.44 16.05 -22.02
C MET A 194 6.04 15.92 -23.49
N SER A 195 5.81 14.69 -23.92
CA SER A 195 5.15 14.37 -25.18
C SER A 195 3.62 14.30 -25.05
N GLY A 196 3.12 13.99 -23.85
CA GLY A 196 1.69 13.94 -23.57
C GLY A 196 1.32 14.21 -22.13
N LEU A 197 0.18 14.90 -21.92
CA LEU A 197 -0.45 15.10 -20.64
C LEU A 197 -1.92 14.72 -20.73
N LYS A 198 -2.32 13.69 -19.96
CA LYS A 198 -3.73 13.31 -19.84
C LYS A 198 -4.18 13.57 -18.42
N VAL A 199 -5.17 14.45 -18.25
CA VAL A 199 -5.80 14.73 -16.97
C VAL A 199 -7.20 14.12 -16.98
N LYS A 200 -7.48 13.24 -16.02
CA LYS A 200 -8.81 12.70 -15.76
C LYS A 200 -9.30 13.31 -14.45
N LEU A 201 -10.45 13.96 -14.51
CA LEU A 201 -11.20 14.43 -13.35
C LEU A 201 -12.38 13.49 -13.15
N ASP A 202 -12.51 12.96 -11.96
CA ASP A 202 -13.61 12.07 -11.59
C ASP A 202 -14.38 12.69 -10.42
N TRP A 203 -15.63 13.06 -10.69
CA TRP A 203 -16.55 13.64 -9.72
C TRP A 203 -17.46 12.60 -9.07
N THR A 204 -17.36 11.33 -9.46
CA THR A 204 -18.17 10.26 -8.86
C THR A 204 -17.76 10.03 -7.40
N GLY A 205 -18.76 9.91 -6.54
CA GLY A 205 -18.55 9.64 -5.12
C GLY A 205 -18.10 10.85 -4.28
N ILE A 206 -18.20 12.07 -4.81
CA ILE A 206 -18.01 13.27 -3.99
C ILE A 206 -19.08 13.31 -2.89
N LYS A 207 -18.65 13.63 -1.67
CA LYS A 207 -19.47 13.81 -0.50
C LYS A 207 -19.20 15.18 0.09
N THR A 208 -20.22 16.03 0.19
CA THR A 208 -20.07 17.37 0.78
C THR A 208 -20.75 17.50 2.12
N ARG A 209 -21.65 16.54 2.46
CA ARG A 209 -22.30 16.42 3.76
C ARG A 209 -22.36 14.96 4.15
N ILE A 210 -22.11 14.65 5.41
CA ILE A 210 -22.41 13.33 5.97
C ILE A 210 -23.46 13.43 7.07
N ILE A 211 -24.30 12.39 7.16
CA ILE A 211 -25.16 12.14 8.31
C ILE A 211 -24.57 10.91 9.02
N PRO A 212 -23.85 11.08 10.14
CA PRO A 212 -23.25 9.97 10.84
C PRO A 212 -24.31 9.15 11.57
N TYR A 213 -24.15 7.83 11.55
CA TYR A 213 -24.96 6.94 12.36
C TYR A 213 -24.11 5.82 12.96
N ALA A 214 -24.62 5.17 14.00
CA ALA A 214 -24.03 4.00 14.60
C ALA A 214 -25.10 3.06 15.13
N ASP A 215 -24.78 1.78 15.22
CA ASP A 215 -25.59 0.72 15.79
C ASP A 215 -24.91 0.16 17.04
N PRO A 216 -24.88 0.89 18.18
CA PRO A 216 -24.28 0.38 19.40
C PRO A 216 -25.02 -0.89 19.86
N GLN A 217 -24.28 -1.91 20.28
CA GLN A 217 -24.87 -3.14 20.78
C GLN A 217 -25.68 -2.85 22.06
N SER A 218 -26.95 -3.23 22.06
CA SER A 218 -27.74 -3.27 23.30
C SER A 218 -27.73 -4.69 23.85
N GLU A 219 -27.77 -4.83 25.16
CA GLU A 219 -27.74 -6.12 25.87
C GLU A 219 -28.88 -7.08 25.52
N VAL A 220 -29.84 -6.68 24.73
CA VAL A 220 -31.00 -7.50 24.32
C VAL A 220 -31.34 -7.21 22.85
N GLY A 221 -30.66 -7.88 21.91
CA GLY A 221 -31.15 -8.17 20.55
C GLY A 221 -31.87 -7.08 19.71
N THR A 222 -31.94 -5.86 20.15
CA THR A 222 -32.56 -4.71 19.46
C THR A 222 -31.47 -3.73 19.05
N THR A 223 -31.33 -3.52 17.76
CA THR A 223 -30.45 -2.49 17.19
C THR A 223 -30.98 -1.10 17.57
N ASN A 224 -30.32 -0.44 18.49
CA ASN A 224 -30.60 0.95 18.86
C ASN A 224 -29.78 1.89 17.95
N ARG A 225 -30.20 2.03 16.68
CA ARG A 225 -29.54 2.94 15.76
C ARG A 225 -29.63 4.38 16.26
N ILE A 226 -28.48 5.02 16.40
CA ILE A 226 -28.35 6.42 16.75
C ILE A 226 -27.87 7.22 15.55
N TYR A 227 -28.39 8.41 15.37
CA TYR A 227 -27.98 9.36 14.34
C TYR A 227 -27.34 10.58 14.99
N GLY A 228 -26.20 11.00 14.44
CA GLY A 228 -25.54 12.24 14.86
C GLY A 228 -26.02 13.45 14.03
N SER A 229 -25.48 14.60 14.38
CA SER A 229 -25.72 15.84 13.62
C SER A 229 -25.01 15.79 12.27
N PRO A 230 -25.62 16.33 11.20
CA PRO A 230 -24.93 16.45 9.91
C PRO A 230 -23.60 17.20 10.05
N VAL A 231 -22.60 16.75 9.30
CA VAL A 231 -21.28 17.40 9.22
C VAL A 231 -21.03 17.81 7.79
N ASP A 232 -20.76 19.09 7.60
CA ASP A 232 -20.52 19.70 6.30
C ASP A 232 -19.01 19.81 6.03
N SER A 233 -18.65 19.58 4.77
CA SER A 233 -17.32 19.88 4.26
C SER A 233 -17.10 21.40 4.14
N ALA A 234 -15.87 21.83 4.26
CA ALA A 234 -15.48 23.21 3.95
C ALA A 234 -15.73 23.60 2.48
N TYR A 235 -15.90 22.62 1.60
CA TYR A 235 -16.11 22.81 0.16
C TYR A 235 -17.57 22.66 -0.27
N ILE A 236 -18.53 22.56 0.67
CA ILE A 236 -19.95 22.33 0.37
C ILE A 236 -20.54 23.37 -0.61
N ASN A 237 -20.11 24.62 -0.50
CA ASN A 237 -20.57 25.70 -1.37
C ASN A 237 -19.85 25.77 -2.73
N ASN A 238 -18.92 24.88 -3.00
CA ASN A 238 -18.20 24.83 -4.29
C ASN A 238 -18.96 24.01 -5.33
N TYR A 239 -20.10 23.42 -4.96
CA TYR A 239 -20.90 22.54 -5.80
C TYR A 239 -22.32 23.08 -5.95
N PRO A 240 -23.00 22.77 -7.08
CA PRO A 240 -24.35 23.24 -7.34
C PRO A 240 -25.41 22.61 -6.42
N ASP A 241 -25.06 21.49 -5.75
CA ASP A 241 -25.95 20.78 -4.84
C ASP A 241 -25.16 20.20 -3.65
N VAL A 242 -25.87 19.78 -2.61
CA VAL A 242 -25.29 19.15 -1.42
C VAL A 242 -25.29 17.63 -1.61
N TYR A 243 -24.11 17.06 -1.80
CA TYR A 243 -23.96 15.60 -1.91
C TYR A 243 -23.90 14.97 -0.52
N THR A 244 -25.07 14.49 -0.08
CA THR A 244 -25.25 13.94 1.27
C THR A 244 -25.13 12.41 1.26
N GLU A 245 -24.42 11.85 2.23
CA GLU A 245 -24.32 10.41 2.44
C GLU A 245 -24.46 10.05 3.92
N HIS A 246 -25.06 8.88 4.20
CA HIS A 246 -25.06 8.29 5.53
C HIS A 246 -23.77 7.52 5.75
N VAL A 247 -23.06 7.82 6.83
CA VAL A 247 -21.80 7.16 7.18
C VAL A 247 -21.94 6.45 8.51
N GLN A 248 -21.72 5.14 8.47
CA GLN A 248 -21.70 4.32 9.69
C GLN A 248 -20.38 4.48 10.43
N PHE A 249 -20.48 4.65 11.73
CA PHE A 249 -19.38 4.60 12.68
C PHE A 249 -19.57 3.43 13.63
N THR A 250 -18.49 2.82 14.08
CA THR A 250 -18.54 1.62 14.91
C THR A 250 -18.06 1.88 16.33
N GLU A 251 -18.35 0.96 17.23
CA GLU A 251 -17.82 0.99 18.61
C GLU A 251 -16.32 0.92 18.65
N GLU A 252 -15.68 0.20 17.72
CA GLU A 252 -14.22 0.14 17.57
C GLU A 252 -13.60 1.52 17.30
N GLN A 253 -14.36 2.43 16.68
CA GLN A 253 -13.97 3.82 16.47
C GLN A 253 -14.22 4.70 17.70
N GLY A 254 -14.66 4.11 18.81
CA GLY A 254 -14.93 4.80 20.09
C GLY A 254 -16.33 5.39 20.22
N VAL A 255 -17.29 4.96 19.35
CA VAL A 255 -18.68 5.43 19.45
C VAL A 255 -19.44 4.63 20.51
N LYS A 256 -19.88 5.32 21.56
CA LYS A 256 -20.69 4.74 22.64
C LYS A 256 -22.08 5.36 22.72
N ASP A 257 -22.19 6.60 22.29
CA ASP A 257 -23.41 7.42 22.37
C ASP A 257 -23.41 8.50 21.27
N ILE A 258 -24.47 9.27 21.16
CA ILE A 258 -24.61 10.39 20.21
C ILE A 258 -23.51 11.43 20.39
N LYS A 259 -23.05 11.66 21.61
CA LYS A 259 -22.03 12.67 21.92
C LYS A 259 -20.65 12.26 21.36
N SER A 260 -20.25 11.01 21.59
CA SER A 260 -19.02 10.44 21.02
C SER A 260 -19.09 10.32 19.49
N LEU A 261 -20.25 9.91 18.94
CA LEU A 261 -20.49 9.88 17.50
C LEU A 261 -20.26 11.26 16.87
N ASN A 262 -20.89 12.31 17.41
CA ASN A 262 -20.72 13.68 16.90
C ASN A 262 -19.29 14.19 17.04
N LYS A 263 -18.59 13.83 18.12
CA LYS A 263 -17.19 14.22 18.33
C LYS A 263 -16.26 13.62 17.24
N ILE A 264 -16.46 12.35 16.92
CA ILE A 264 -15.66 11.64 15.92
C ILE A 264 -16.02 12.12 14.51
N ALA A 265 -17.30 12.23 14.19
CA ALA A 265 -17.80 12.62 12.88
C ALA A 265 -17.31 14.00 12.44
N LYS A 266 -17.10 14.96 13.35
CA LYS A 266 -16.56 16.30 13.06
C LYS A 266 -15.21 16.26 12.33
N ASN A 267 -14.48 15.18 12.48
CA ASN A 267 -13.17 15.01 11.84
C ASN A 267 -13.22 14.23 10.52
N TYR A 268 -14.43 13.88 10.03
CA TYR A 268 -14.59 13.02 8.87
C TYR A 268 -13.82 13.53 7.65
N PHE A 269 -14.07 14.76 7.21
CA PHE A 269 -13.43 15.35 6.03
C PHE A 269 -11.95 15.70 6.23
N LYS A 270 -11.47 15.75 7.48
CA LYS A 270 -10.09 16.13 7.80
C LYS A 270 -9.16 14.95 7.98
N THR A 271 -9.61 13.89 8.65
CA THR A 271 -8.76 12.77 9.07
C THR A 271 -9.29 11.40 8.72
N ILE A 272 -10.62 11.19 8.70
CA ILE A 272 -11.20 9.86 8.47
C ILE A 272 -11.26 9.56 6.97
N ASN A 273 -11.77 10.50 6.19
CA ASN A 273 -11.85 10.36 4.72
C ASN A 273 -11.47 11.67 4.03
N PRO A 274 -10.20 12.10 4.14
CA PRO A 274 -9.74 13.35 3.57
C PRO A 274 -9.80 13.31 2.04
N GLY A 275 -10.32 14.39 1.44
CA GLY A 275 -10.41 14.54 -0.02
C GLY A 275 -11.65 13.91 -0.66
N CYS A 276 -12.53 13.23 0.10
CA CYS A 276 -13.79 12.71 -0.44
C CYS A 276 -14.77 13.83 -0.87
N ASP A 277 -14.51 15.07 -0.49
CA ASP A 277 -15.22 16.28 -0.82
C ASP A 277 -14.64 17.03 -2.04
N LYS A 278 -13.74 16.39 -2.77
CA LYS A 278 -13.09 16.93 -3.97
C LYS A 278 -13.11 15.92 -5.10
N PRO A 279 -13.06 16.36 -6.37
CA PRO A 279 -12.90 15.44 -7.48
C PRO A 279 -11.56 14.69 -7.36
N LYS A 280 -11.57 13.41 -7.72
CA LYS A 280 -10.33 12.64 -7.87
C LYS A 280 -9.64 13.07 -9.16
N VAL A 281 -8.38 13.46 -9.05
CA VAL A 281 -7.56 13.88 -10.18
C VAL A 281 -6.55 12.79 -10.48
N SER A 282 -6.59 12.26 -11.71
CA SER A 282 -5.57 11.35 -12.21
C SER A 282 -4.82 12.05 -13.34
N ILE A 283 -3.50 12.13 -13.20
CA ILE A 283 -2.63 12.76 -14.19
C ILE A 283 -1.70 11.70 -14.75
N THR A 284 -1.78 11.46 -16.05
CA THR A 284 -0.84 10.61 -16.78
C THR A 284 0.06 11.51 -17.61
N VAL A 285 1.36 11.34 -17.44
CA VAL A 285 2.37 12.11 -18.15
C VAL A 285 3.20 11.17 -19.00
N GLU A 286 3.31 11.44 -20.29
CA GLU A 286 4.17 10.74 -21.22
C GLU A 286 5.44 11.57 -21.45
N PHE A 287 6.59 10.91 -21.32
CA PHE A 287 7.88 11.54 -21.53
C PHE A 287 8.58 10.92 -22.73
N ASP A 288 9.15 11.76 -23.59
CA ASP A 288 10.04 11.28 -24.63
C ASP A 288 11.39 10.86 -24.03
N LYS A 289 11.81 9.64 -24.38
CA LYS A 289 13.16 9.16 -24.02
C LYS A 289 14.19 9.89 -24.90
N LEU A 290 14.60 11.07 -24.50
CA LEU A 290 15.76 11.74 -25.11
C LEU A 290 17.05 11.07 -24.59
N THR A 291 17.46 9.95 -25.22
CA THR A 291 18.54 9.10 -24.71
C THR A 291 19.93 9.50 -25.18
N ASP A 292 20.11 10.37 -26.18
CA ASP A 292 21.37 10.47 -26.95
C ASP A 292 21.98 11.87 -27.10
N SER A 293 21.59 12.87 -26.28
CA SER A 293 22.23 14.18 -26.31
C SER A 293 22.94 14.54 -25.01
N GLU A 294 23.96 15.42 -25.06
CA GLU A 294 24.64 15.92 -23.85
C GLU A 294 23.73 16.67 -22.87
N GLU A 295 22.59 17.17 -23.34
CA GLU A 295 21.49 17.68 -22.52
C GLU A 295 20.85 16.58 -21.65
N ALA A 296 21.03 15.30 -22.00
CA ALA A 296 20.54 14.15 -21.23
C ALA A 296 21.11 14.07 -19.80
N LYS A 297 22.15 14.81 -19.43
CA LYS A 297 22.65 14.84 -18.04
C LYS A 297 21.67 15.49 -17.06
N GLU A 298 20.88 16.46 -17.49
CA GLU A 298 19.78 16.99 -16.67
C GLU A 298 18.63 15.97 -16.59
N PHE A 299 18.37 15.23 -17.66
CA PHE A 299 17.34 14.19 -17.72
C PHE A 299 17.74 12.91 -16.97
N ALA A 300 19.01 12.64 -16.78
CA ALA A 300 19.47 11.52 -15.92
C ALA A 300 18.97 11.68 -14.47
N LYS A 301 18.71 12.89 -14.02
CA LYS A 301 18.07 13.17 -12.72
C LYS A 301 16.60 12.79 -12.70
N ILE A 302 15.87 12.89 -13.84
CA ILE A 302 14.47 12.51 -13.98
C ILE A 302 14.32 10.98 -14.06
N ARG A 303 15.35 10.24 -14.53
CA ARG A 303 15.34 8.78 -14.58
C ARG A 303 15.36 8.11 -13.20
N ASN A 304 15.75 8.83 -12.17
CA ASN A 304 15.95 8.32 -10.81
C ASN A 304 14.83 8.74 -9.85
N TYR A 305 13.57 8.77 -10.31
CA TYR A 305 12.44 8.97 -9.43
C TYR A 305 11.86 7.64 -8.94
N GLY A 306 11.36 7.65 -7.73
CA GLY A 306 10.70 6.53 -7.09
C GLY A 306 9.25 6.86 -6.74
N LEU A 307 8.55 5.87 -6.24
CA LEU A 307 7.20 6.03 -5.74
C LEU A 307 7.18 7.09 -4.63
N PHE A 308 6.16 7.95 -4.62
CA PHE A 308 6.00 9.10 -3.72
C PHE A 308 6.98 10.28 -3.95
N ASP A 309 7.90 10.23 -4.90
CA ASP A 309 8.68 11.40 -5.28
C ASP A 309 7.75 12.49 -5.86
N THR A 310 8.04 13.76 -5.59
CA THR A 310 7.28 14.89 -6.14
C THR A 310 8.11 15.70 -7.10
N PHE A 311 7.46 16.21 -8.14
CA PHE A 311 8.02 17.10 -9.15
C PHE A 311 7.49 18.53 -8.95
N LYS A 312 8.19 19.49 -9.53
CA LYS A 312 7.81 20.90 -9.57
C LYS A 312 7.25 21.28 -10.93
#